data_1da1f39b363858a713fbe0dbd0057dd9
#
_entry.id   1da1f39b363858a713fbe0dbd0057dd9
#
_cell.length_a   1.000
_cell.length_b   1.000
_cell.length_c   1.000
_cell.angle_alpha   90.00
_cell.angle_beta   90.00
_cell.angle_gamma   90.00
#
_symmetry.space_group_name_H-M   'P 1'
#
loop_
_entity.id
_entity.type
_entity.pdbx_description
1 polymer ?
#
loop_
_entity_poly.entity_id
_entity_poly.type
_entity_poly.pdbx_seq_one_letter_code
_entity_poly.pdbx_strand_id
1 'polypeptide(L)'
;MAGDYTRQIPRRGFALAMAATILMMAAASAPSLFYPQIAEQLGLVPVATTLVFAVYTFTLLAALLYLGPLSDHIGRRPVVTAGSLALALSLAMFWFADSLATLLVARALQGLAAGLLIPALSAMMIDFEPPSHPNIAALWNTIGPMIGLGTGALGAALLLDLTPEPTAAVFGPLVLAFLTVAATVWSTPELVPKTRIRRGDLRPRFMVPLHLRRMFTAGVPAIIAGWATNGLFLALGAGLV
;
A
#
# COMPACT_ATOMS: atom_id res chain seq x y z
N MET A 1 -6.10 37.90 -22.60
CA MET A 1 -6.29 37.87 -21.14
C MET A 1 -6.04 36.42 -20.69
N ALA A 2 -4.76 36.07 -20.43
CA ALA A 2 -4.37 34.80 -19.87
C ALA A 2 -4.47 34.96 -18.34
N GLY A 3 -5.56 34.40 -17.78
CA GLY A 3 -5.80 34.43 -16.34
C GLY A 3 -4.75 33.63 -15.62
N ASP A 4 -4.13 34.25 -14.67
CA ASP A 4 -3.11 33.78 -13.74
C ASP A 4 -3.64 32.60 -12.89
N TYR A 5 -3.58 31.40 -13.43
CA TYR A 5 -3.89 30.15 -12.72
C TYR A 5 -2.64 29.58 -12.03
N THR A 6 -1.86 30.41 -11.37
CA THR A 6 -0.97 29.93 -10.31
C THR A 6 -1.81 29.52 -9.11
N ARG A 7 -2.67 28.49 -9.28
CA ARG A 7 -3.26 27.77 -8.14
C ARG A 7 -2.08 27.30 -7.28
N GLN A 8 -1.94 27.87 -6.10
CA GLN A 8 -1.09 27.31 -5.06
C GLN A 8 -1.55 25.88 -4.85
N ILE A 9 -0.82 24.92 -5.47
CA ILE A 9 -1.08 23.51 -5.29
C ILE A 9 -0.91 23.22 -3.80
N PRO A 10 -1.93 22.72 -3.09
CA PRO A 10 -1.84 22.59 -1.65
C PRO A 10 -0.76 21.58 -1.30
N ARG A 11 0.34 22.03 -0.70
CA ARG A 11 1.43 21.17 -0.19
C ARG A 11 0.92 20.02 0.69
N ARG A 12 -0.27 20.21 1.28
CA ARG A 12 -0.97 19.23 2.11
C ARG A 12 -1.33 17.93 1.35
N GLY A 13 -1.71 18.05 0.07
CA GLY A 13 -2.05 16.86 -0.74
C GLY A 13 -0.83 15.98 -0.99
N PHE A 14 0.32 16.58 -1.31
CA PHE A 14 1.57 15.85 -1.49
C PHE A 14 2.01 15.17 -0.18
N ALA A 15 2.04 15.91 0.93
CA ALA A 15 2.44 15.38 2.23
C ALA A 15 1.53 14.24 2.70
N LEU A 16 0.21 14.35 2.47
CA LEU A 16 -0.74 13.30 2.80
C LEU A 16 -0.47 12.03 1.98
N ALA A 17 -0.29 12.16 0.66
CA ALA A 17 -0.04 11.02 -0.22
C ALA A 17 1.29 10.32 0.14
N MET A 18 2.33 11.09 0.42
CA MET A 18 3.63 10.60 0.86
C MET A 18 3.51 9.85 2.20
N ALA A 19 2.90 10.46 3.21
CA ALA A 19 2.71 9.84 4.52
C ALA A 19 1.85 8.57 4.43
N ALA A 20 0.76 8.60 3.65
CA ALA A 20 -0.09 7.44 3.43
C ALA A 20 0.65 6.29 2.73
N THR A 21 1.58 6.58 1.80
CA THR A 21 2.41 5.57 1.14
C THR A 21 3.37 4.92 2.13
N ILE A 22 4.05 5.71 2.97
CA ILE A 22 4.93 5.19 4.02
C ILE A 22 4.16 4.32 5.00
N LEU A 23 3.01 4.81 5.50
CA LEU A 23 2.14 4.07 6.41
C LEU A 23 1.62 2.76 5.79
N MET A 24 1.24 2.78 4.50
CA MET A 24 0.77 1.59 3.79
C MET A 24 1.84 0.51 3.73
N MET A 25 3.08 0.88 3.44
CA MET A 25 4.20 -0.06 3.40
C MET A 25 4.59 -0.53 4.80
N ALA A 26 4.50 0.33 5.82
CA ALA A 26 4.67 -0.08 7.21
C ALA A 26 3.60 -1.11 7.62
N ALA A 27 2.35 -0.88 7.25
CA ALA A 27 1.25 -1.82 7.48
C ALA A 27 1.41 -3.13 6.69
N ALA A 28 2.12 -3.14 5.57
CA ALA A 28 2.40 -4.35 4.81
C ALA A 28 3.47 -5.25 5.48
N SER A 29 4.49 -4.64 6.11
CA SER A 29 5.59 -5.35 6.76
C SER A 29 5.30 -5.75 8.22
N ALA A 30 4.60 -4.92 8.97
CA ALA A 30 4.37 -5.14 10.40
C ALA A 30 3.76 -6.51 10.75
N PRO A 31 2.72 -7.02 10.06
CA PRO A 31 2.13 -8.32 10.41
C PRO A 31 3.07 -9.51 10.24
N SER A 32 4.11 -9.39 9.40
CA SER A 32 5.02 -10.52 9.13
C SER A 32 5.78 -10.97 10.37
N LEU A 33 6.07 -10.06 11.29
CA LEU A 33 6.78 -10.36 12.55
C LEU A 33 5.91 -11.08 13.57
N PHE A 34 4.58 -11.01 13.44
CA PHE A 34 3.65 -11.70 14.34
C PHE A 34 3.32 -13.13 13.87
N TYR A 35 3.69 -13.52 12.64
CA TYR A 35 3.35 -14.85 12.13
C TYR A 35 3.92 -16.01 12.93
N PRO A 36 5.16 -15.99 13.43
CA PRO A 36 5.65 -17.08 14.27
C PRO A 36 4.77 -17.30 15.49
N GLN A 37 4.44 -16.24 16.21
CA GLN A 37 3.59 -16.29 17.40
C GLN A 37 2.16 -16.74 17.07
N ILE A 38 1.56 -16.19 16.01
CA ILE A 38 0.21 -16.57 15.55
C ILE A 38 0.19 -18.03 15.09
N ALA A 39 1.22 -18.47 14.38
CA ALA A 39 1.33 -19.86 13.90
C ALA A 39 1.45 -20.85 15.08
N GLU A 40 2.22 -20.51 16.11
CA GLU A 40 2.34 -21.31 17.32
C GLU A 40 1.02 -21.36 18.10
N GLN A 41 0.38 -20.21 18.33
CA GLN A 41 -0.89 -20.11 19.05
C GLN A 41 -2.04 -20.89 18.37
N LEU A 42 -2.08 -20.86 17.03
CA LEU A 42 -3.13 -21.52 16.25
C LEU A 42 -2.73 -22.93 15.76
N GLY A 43 -1.53 -23.42 16.10
CA GLY A 43 -1.04 -24.73 15.65
C GLY A 43 -0.91 -24.84 14.14
N LEU A 44 -0.53 -23.76 13.46
CA LEU A 44 -0.47 -23.70 11.99
C LEU A 44 0.77 -24.42 11.46
N VAL A 45 0.58 -25.20 10.40
CA VAL A 45 1.69 -25.81 9.67
C VAL A 45 2.42 -24.77 8.80
N PRO A 46 3.72 -24.92 8.48
CA PRO A 46 4.48 -23.93 7.70
C PRO A 46 3.85 -23.56 6.34
N VAL A 47 3.12 -24.51 5.71
CA VAL A 47 2.40 -24.27 4.47
C VAL A 47 1.29 -23.22 4.63
N ALA A 48 0.67 -23.14 5.81
CA ALA A 48 -0.40 -22.15 6.06
C ALA A 48 0.15 -20.71 6.04
N THR A 49 1.32 -20.46 6.63
CA THR A 49 1.99 -19.16 6.55
C THR A 49 2.35 -18.77 5.13
N THR A 50 2.86 -19.69 4.33
CA THR A 50 3.12 -19.48 2.90
C THR A 50 1.83 -19.11 2.15
N LEU A 51 0.72 -19.78 2.44
CA LEU A 51 -0.59 -19.50 1.83
C LEU A 51 -1.08 -18.08 2.18
N VAL A 52 -0.89 -17.62 3.43
CA VAL A 52 -1.24 -16.28 3.88
C VAL A 52 -0.49 -15.20 3.07
N PHE A 53 0.81 -15.40 2.79
CA PHE A 53 1.58 -14.52 1.90
C PHE A 53 1.11 -14.59 0.44
N ALA A 54 0.85 -15.79 -0.05
CA ALA A 54 0.40 -16.00 -1.43
C ALA A 54 -0.94 -15.29 -1.70
N VAL A 55 -1.92 -15.41 -0.80
CA VAL A 55 -3.22 -14.75 -0.92
C VAL A 55 -3.07 -13.23 -1.03
N TYR A 56 -2.24 -12.61 -0.20
CA TYR A 56 -1.94 -11.18 -0.31
C TYR A 56 -1.40 -10.82 -1.70
N THR A 57 -0.40 -11.56 -2.17
CA THR A 57 0.24 -11.29 -3.46
C THR A 57 -0.74 -11.43 -4.63
N PHE A 58 -1.55 -12.49 -4.65
CA PHE A 58 -2.55 -12.70 -5.70
C PHE A 58 -3.64 -11.63 -5.71
N THR A 59 -4.16 -11.26 -4.53
CA THR A 59 -5.18 -10.22 -4.43
C THR A 59 -4.64 -8.83 -4.77
N LEU A 60 -3.40 -8.52 -4.38
CA LEU A 60 -2.70 -7.30 -4.77
C LEU A 60 -2.54 -7.22 -6.30
N LEU A 61 -2.02 -8.27 -6.93
CA LEU A 61 -1.84 -8.31 -8.39
C LEU A 61 -3.17 -8.19 -9.13
N ALA A 62 -4.20 -8.92 -8.68
CA ALA A 62 -5.53 -8.80 -9.25
C ALA A 62 -6.08 -7.38 -9.12
N ALA A 63 -5.96 -6.77 -7.94
CA ALA A 63 -6.41 -5.40 -7.72
C ALA A 63 -5.65 -4.39 -8.60
N LEU A 64 -4.32 -4.51 -8.72
CA LEU A 64 -3.51 -3.65 -9.60
C LEU A 64 -3.94 -3.77 -11.07
N LEU A 65 -4.21 -4.99 -11.53
CA LEU A 65 -4.57 -5.25 -12.92
C LEU A 65 -5.97 -4.73 -13.28
N TYR A 66 -6.94 -4.89 -12.37
CA TYR A 66 -8.34 -4.58 -12.68
C TYR A 66 -8.80 -3.24 -12.09
N LEU A 67 -8.25 -2.84 -10.94
CA LEU A 67 -8.68 -1.65 -10.21
C LEU A 67 -7.64 -0.51 -10.26
N GLY A 68 -6.42 -0.76 -10.77
CA GLY A 68 -5.36 0.25 -10.86
C GLY A 68 -5.81 1.56 -11.51
N PRO A 69 -6.49 1.55 -12.67
CA PRO A 69 -6.97 2.76 -13.33
C PRO A 69 -8.20 3.42 -12.65
N LEU A 70 -8.78 2.80 -11.61
CA LEU A 70 -10.03 3.24 -11.03
C LEU A 70 -9.98 4.70 -10.53
N SER A 71 -8.87 5.09 -9.93
CA SER A 71 -8.70 6.45 -9.39
C SER A 71 -8.63 7.53 -10.49
N ASP A 72 -8.33 7.17 -11.73
CA ASP A 72 -8.34 8.08 -12.88
C ASP A 72 -9.77 8.36 -13.38
N HIS A 73 -10.73 7.52 -13.04
CA HIS A 73 -12.12 7.64 -13.48
C HIS A 73 -13.04 8.23 -12.42
N ILE A 74 -12.95 7.74 -11.17
CA ILE A 74 -13.85 8.17 -10.08
C ILE A 74 -13.24 9.23 -9.18
N GLY A 75 -11.96 9.54 -9.37
CA GLY A 75 -11.20 10.51 -8.57
C GLY A 75 -10.29 9.85 -7.52
N ARG A 76 -9.30 10.61 -7.07
CA ARG A 76 -8.31 10.12 -6.09
C ARG A 76 -8.93 9.91 -4.72
N ARG A 77 -9.77 10.88 -4.25
CA ARG A 77 -10.36 10.86 -2.91
C ARG A 77 -11.17 9.60 -2.61
N PRO A 78 -12.17 9.21 -3.41
CA PRO A 78 -12.98 8.03 -3.08
C PRO A 78 -12.17 6.74 -3.09
N VAL A 79 -11.17 6.61 -3.99
CA VAL A 79 -10.32 5.42 -4.05
C VAL A 79 -9.38 5.34 -2.84
N VAL A 80 -8.74 6.46 -2.46
CA VAL A 80 -7.89 6.53 -1.25
C VAL A 80 -8.73 6.25 0.00
N THR A 81 -9.96 6.80 0.09
CA THR A 81 -10.87 6.51 1.20
C THR A 81 -11.21 5.03 1.28
N ALA A 82 -11.67 4.43 0.17
CA ALA A 82 -12.04 3.02 0.14
C ALA A 82 -10.86 2.09 0.47
N GLY A 83 -9.69 2.36 -0.12
CA GLY A 83 -8.47 1.62 0.16
C GLY A 83 -8.00 1.75 1.61
N SER A 84 -8.06 2.96 2.18
CA SER A 84 -7.69 3.20 3.58
C SER A 84 -8.63 2.52 4.56
N LEU A 85 -9.94 2.55 4.32
CA LEU A 85 -10.93 1.85 5.15
C LEU A 85 -10.77 0.33 5.05
N ALA A 86 -10.55 -0.19 3.85
CA ALA A 86 -10.28 -1.61 3.65
C ALA A 86 -8.99 -2.06 4.36
N LEU A 87 -7.94 -1.21 4.33
CA LEU A 87 -6.68 -1.49 5.02
C LEU A 87 -6.84 -1.41 6.54
N ALA A 88 -7.57 -0.42 7.06
CA ALA A 88 -7.89 -0.32 8.48
C ALA A 88 -8.67 -1.56 8.97
N LEU A 89 -9.65 -2.01 8.20
CA LEU A 89 -10.41 -3.23 8.52
C LEU A 89 -9.52 -4.48 8.49
N SER A 90 -8.64 -4.60 7.49
CA SER A 90 -7.67 -5.70 7.43
C SER A 90 -6.76 -5.72 8.66
N LEU A 91 -6.22 -4.57 9.08
CA LEU A 91 -5.37 -4.46 10.26
C LEU A 91 -6.12 -4.80 11.56
N ALA A 92 -7.39 -4.38 11.67
CA ALA A 92 -8.24 -4.79 12.78
C ALA A 92 -8.49 -6.30 12.80
N MET A 93 -8.67 -6.93 11.63
CA MET A 93 -8.77 -8.39 11.53
C MET A 93 -7.49 -9.11 11.96
N PHE A 94 -6.30 -8.54 11.66
CA PHE A 94 -5.04 -9.08 12.18
C PHE A 94 -4.95 -8.95 13.70
N TRP A 95 -5.40 -7.84 14.26
CA TRP A 95 -5.39 -7.62 15.72
C TRP A 95 -6.20 -8.68 16.46
N PHE A 96 -7.35 -9.07 15.92
CA PHE A 96 -8.26 -10.04 16.52
C PHE A 96 -8.22 -11.42 15.84
N ALA A 97 -7.12 -11.75 15.14
CA ALA A 97 -7.02 -13.00 14.38
C ALA A 97 -6.98 -14.21 15.32
N ASP A 98 -8.01 -15.05 15.23
CA ASP A 98 -8.24 -16.25 16.02
C ASP A 98 -8.19 -17.55 15.20
N SER A 99 -8.06 -17.43 13.88
CA SER A 99 -8.09 -18.56 12.95
C SER A 99 -7.31 -18.29 11.65
N LEU A 100 -6.90 -19.37 10.99
CA LEU A 100 -6.30 -19.26 9.65
C LEU A 100 -7.25 -18.58 8.65
N ALA A 101 -8.55 -18.82 8.76
CA ALA A 101 -9.54 -18.21 7.89
C ALA A 101 -9.56 -16.69 8.05
N THR A 102 -9.54 -16.18 9.28
CA THR A 102 -9.45 -14.75 9.57
C THR A 102 -8.18 -14.15 8.99
N LEU A 103 -7.03 -14.82 9.12
CA LEU A 103 -5.75 -14.37 8.55
C LEU A 103 -5.78 -14.31 7.02
N LEU A 104 -6.36 -15.32 6.36
CA LEU A 104 -6.49 -15.35 4.90
C LEU A 104 -7.38 -14.22 4.39
N VAL A 105 -8.53 -13.98 5.05
CA VAL A 105 -9.43 -12.87 4.69
C VAL A 105 -8.76 -11.52 4.94
N ALA A 106 -8.07 -11.35 6.08
CA ALA A 106 -7.31 -10.14 6.38
C ALA A 106 -6.25 -9.87 5.28
N ARG A 107 -5.50 -10.88 4.86
CA ARG A 107 -4.51 -10.75 3.79
C ARG A 107 -5.11 -10.48 2.42
N ALA A 108 -6.21 -11.13 2.08
CA ALA A 108 -6.94 -10.84 0.85
C ALA A 108 -7.40 -9.38 0.80
N LEU A 109 -7.99 -8.91 1.89
CA LEU A 109 -8.44 -7.53 2.01
C LEU A 109 -7.27 -6.54 1.98
N GLN A 110 -6.14 -6.87 2.64
CA GLN A 110 -4.93 -6.05 2.62
C GLN A 110 -4.35 -5.92 1.21
N GLY A 111 -4.31 -7.03 0.44
CA GLY A 111 -3.86 -7.03 -0.95
C GLY A 111 -4.76 -6.17 -1.84
N LEU A 112 -6.09 -6.30 -1.71
CA LEU A 112 -7.05 -5.45 -2.40
C LEU A 112 -6.86 -3.96 -2.07
N ALA A 113 -6.73 -3.64 -0.77
CA ALA A 113 -6.52 -2.28 -0.31
C ALA A 113 -5.21 -1.68 -0.87
N ALA A 114 -4.11 -2.42 -0.81
CA ALA A 114 -2.83 -2.00 -1.36
C ALA A 114 -2.91 -1.79 -2.89
N GLY A 115 -3.60 -2.67 -3.61
CA GLY A 115 -3.81 -2.55 -5.06
C GLY A 115 -4.63 -1.31 -5.47
N LEU A 116 -5.51 -0.82 -4.60
CA LEU A 116 -6.21 0.45 -4.78
C LEU A 116 -5.33 1.64 -4.41
N LEU A 117 -4.60 1.56 -3.30
CA LEU A 117 -3.84 2.66 -2.73
C LEU A 117 -2.56 2.96 -3.51
N ILE A 118 -1.80 1.95 -3.94
CA ILE A 118 -0.51 2.13 -4.65
C ILE A 118 -0.66 3.08 -5.84
N PRO A 119 -1.51 2.81 -6.84
CA PRO A 119 -1.63 3.68 -8.01
C PRO A 119 -2.27 5.04 -7.65
N ALA A 120 -3.26 5.06 -6.75
CA ALA A 120 -3.96 6.28 -6.37
C ALA A 120 -3.05 7.27 -5.61
N LEU A 121 -2.26 6.79 -4.64
CA LEU A 121 -1.32 7.61 -3.88
C LEU A 121 -0.14 8.06 -4.73
N SER A 122 0.38 7.17 -5.59
CA SER A 122 1.45 7.51 -6.52
C SER A 122 1.03 8.63 -7.47
N ALA A 123 -0.15 8.52 -8.06
CA ALA A 123 -0.71 9.54 -8.92
C ALA A 123 -1.03 10.83 -8.14
N MET A 124 -1.56 10.73 -6.92
CA MET A 124 -1.81 11.88 -6.06
C MET A 124 -0.52 12.64 -5.72
N MET A 125 0.61 11.95 -5.49
CA MET A 125 1.91 12.62 -5.32
C MET A 125 2.32 13.43 -6.56
N ILE A 126 2.08 12.90 -7.75
CA ILE A 126 2.37 13.61 -9.02
C ILE A 126 1.41 14.79 -9.19
N ASP A 127 0.12 14.60 -8.95
CA ASP A 127 -0.91 15.63 -9.08
C ASP A 127 -0.67 16.85 -8.16
N PHE A 128 -0.05 16.61 -6.98
CA PHE A 128 0.26 17.62 -5.98
C PHE A 128 1.75 17.98 -5.90
N GLU A 129 2.54 17.60 -6.91
CA GLU A 129 3.97 17.89 -6.93
C GLU A 129 4.25 19.40 -6.87
N PRO A 130 5.07 19.87 -5.91
CA PRO A 130 5.39 21.28 -5.81
C PRO A 130 6.22 21.77 -7.01
N PRO A 131 5.84 22.85 -7.71
CA PRO A 131 6.61 23.37 -8.84
C PRO A 131 8.06 23.79 -8.49
N SER A 132 8.31 24.08 -7.20
CA SER A 132 9.63 24.42 -6.69
C SER A 132 10.60 23.23 -6.60
N HIS A 133 10.10 22.00 -6.69
CA HIS A 133 10.91 20.78 -6.56
C HIS A 133 10.45 19.76 -7.60
N PRO A 134 10.77 19.95 -8.89
CA PRO A 134 10.41 19.02 -9.93
C PRO A 134 11.04 17.64 -9.70
N ASN A 135 10.32 16.58 -10.02
CA ASN A 135 10.68 15.18 -9.81
C ASN A 135 10.72 14.69 -8.34
N ILE A 136 10.28 15.51 -7.38
CA ILE A 136 10.18 15.09 -5.97
C ILE A 136 9.17 13.94 -5.78
N ALA A 137 8.10 13.91 -6.59
CA ALA A 137 7.12 12.82 -6.59
C ALA A 137 7.76 11.50 -7.01
N ALA A 138 8.59 11.49 -8.05
CA ALA A 138 9.31 10.29 -8.49
C ALA A 138 10.27 9.78 -7.41
N LEU A 139 10.98 10.70 -6.73
CA LEU A 139 11.85 10.35 -5.61
C LEU A 139 11.07 9.68 -4.48
N TRP A 140 9.97 10.28 -4.01
CA TRP A 140 9.19 9.74 -2.89
C TRP A 140 8.41 8.48 -3.27
N ASN A 141 8.00 8.31 -4.53
CA ASN A 141 7.45 7.05 -5.03
C ASN A 141 8.47 5.90 -4.98
N THR A 142 9.77 6.22 -5.01
CA THR A 142 10.85 5.22 -4.94
C THR A 142 11.29 4.95 -3.51
N ILE A 143 11.59 5.99 -2.73
CA ILE A 143 12.16 5.82 -1.38
C ILE A 143 11.11 5.63 -0.30
N GLY A 144 9.92 6.23 -0.47
CA GLY A 144 8.82 6.15 0.51
C GLY A 144 8.43 4.71 0.86
N PRO A 145 8.24 3.81 -0.13
CA PRO A 145 7.99 2.39 0.13
C PRO A 145 9.07 1.72 0.97
N MET A 146 10.35 2.00 0.72
CA MET A 146 11.46 1.41 1.47
C MET A 146 11.50 1.89 2.92
N ILE A 147 11.28 3.20 3.14
CA ILE A 147 11.15 3.78 4.48
C ILE A 147 9.98 3.12 5.21
N GLY A 148 8.83 2.98 4.54
CA GLY A 148 7.64 2.36 5.13
C GLY A 148 7.87 0.92 5.55
N LEU A 149 8.45 0.09 4.67
CA LEU A 149 8.77 -1.31 4.97
C LEU A 149 9.73 -1.42 6.16
N GLY A 150 10.81 -0.61 6.16
CA GLY A 150 11.80 -0.60 7.24
C GLY A 150 11.21 -0.14 8.57
N THR A 151 10.47 0.97 8.58
CA THR A 151 9.88 1.51 9.82
C THR A 151 8.78 0.60 10.37
N GLY A 152 7.99 -0.05 9.52
CA GLY A 152 6.98 -1.01 9.93
C GLY A 152 7.58 -2.26 10.57
N ALA A 153 8.61 -2.84 9.94
CA ALA A 153 9.31 -4.00 10.48
C ALA A 153 10.04 -3.67 11.80
N LEU A 154 10.84 -2.59 11.82
CA LEU A 154 11.56 -2.18 13.03
C LEU A 154 10.62 -1.78 14.16
N GLY A 155 9.56 -1.03 13.85
CA GLY A 155 8.57 -0.62 14.85
C GLY A 155 7.85 -1.82 15.46
N ALA A 156 7.44 -2.79 14.64
CA ALA A 156 6.81 -4.01 15.11
C ALA A 156 7.77 -4.87 15.95
N ALA A 157 9.04 -5.02 15.52
CA ALA A 157 10.06 -5.75 16.26
C ALA A 157 10.31 -5.14 17.66
N LEU A 158 10.49 -3.82 17.71
CA LEU A 158 10.70 -3.11 18.99
C LEU A 158 9.50 -3.24 19.93
N LEU A 159 8.29 -3.15 19.41
CA LEU A 159 7.09 -3.24 20.22
C LEU A 159 6.79 -4.69 20.68
N LEU A 160 7.24 -5.69 19.95
CA LEU A 160 7.19 -7.10 20.37
C LEU A 160 7.94 -7.34 21.67
N ASP A 161 9.11 -6.69 21.83
CA ASP A 161 9.98 -6.87 23.00
C ASP A 161 9.64 -5.92 24.15
N LEU A 162 9.11 -4.73 23.85
CA LEU A 162 8.96 -3.65 24.82
C LEU A 162 7.57 -3.56 25.47
N THR A 163 6.56 -4.23 24.90
CA THR A 163 5.18 -4.07 25.39
C THR A 163 4.51 -5.40 25.74
N PRO A 164 3.67 -5.43 26.81
CA PRO A 164 2.92 -6.64 27.16
C PRO A 164 1.82 -6.97 26.13
N GLU A 165 1.36 -5.98 25.38
CA GLU A 165 0.28 -6.09 24.38
C GLU A 165 0.78 -5.65 22.99
N PRO A 166 1.74 -6.38 22.38
CA PRO A 166 2.39 -5.91 21.16
C PRO A 166 1.44 -5.81 19.96
N THR A 167 0.45 -6.69 19.87
CA THR A 167 -0.57 -6.63 18.81
C THR A 167 -1.38 -5.33 18.89
N ALA A 168 -1.83 -4.94 20.07
CA ALA A 168 -2.56 -3.68 20.28
C ALA A 168 -1.66 -2.47 19.98
N ALA A 169 -0.41 -2.51 20.44
CA ALA A 169 0.55 -1.42 20.25
C ALA A 169 0.94 -1.19 18.78
N VAL A 170 0.93 -2.23 17.94
CA VAL A 170 1.25 -2.13 16.51
C VAL A 170 0.00 -1.87 15.68
N PHE A 171 -1.03 -2.70 15.82
CA PHE A 171 -2.20 -2.61 14.93
C PHE A 171 -3.12 -1.43 15.29
N GLY A 172 -3.28 -1.09 16.58
CA GLY A 172 -4.13 0.03 17.00
C GLY A 172 -3.76 1.37 16.35
N PRO A 173 -2.51 1.85 16.50
CA PRO A 173 -2.07 3.08 15.85
C PRO A 173 -2.17 3.04 14.32
N LEU A 174 -1.89 1.90 13.67
CA LEU A 174 -2.02 1.76 12.23
C LEU A 174 -3.48 1.86 11.77
N VAL A 175 -4.42 1.23 12.47
CA VAL A 175 -5.86 1.37 12.21
C VAL A 175 -6.27 2.83 12.31
N LEU A 176 -5.93 3.52 13.40
CA LEU A 176 -6.23 4.93 13.59
C LEU A 176 -5.61 5.82 12.51
N ALA A 177 -4.37 5.52 12.10
CA ALA A 177 -3.70 6.25 11.02
C ALA A 177 -4.46 6.14 9.69
N PHE A 178 -4.94 4.94 9.31
CA PHE A 178 -5.71 4.78 8.07
C PHE A 178 -7.12 5.36 8.15
N LEU A 179 -7.77 5.33 9.29
CA LEU A 179 -9.02 6.07 9.50
C LEU A 179 -8.79 7.58 9.35
N THR A 180 -7.66 8.09 9.88
CA THR A 180 -7.26 9.49 9.72
C THR A 180 -6.97 9.84 8.26
N VAL A 181 -6.26 8.98 7.51
CA VAL A 181 -6.04 9.17 6.06
C VAL A 181 -7.38 9.21 5.31
N ALA A 182 -8.29 8.28 5.60
CA ALA A 182 -9.62 8.23 4.98
C ALA A 182 -10.43 9.51 5.22
N ALA A 183 -10.33 10.11 6.40
CA ALA A 183 -11.00 11.35 6.75
C ALA A 183 -10.30 12.57 6.13
N THR A 184 -8.96 12.65 6.27
CA THR A 184 -8.19 13.84 5.87
C THR A 184 -8.03 14.00 4.36
N VAL A 185 -8.13 12.91 3.56
CA VAL A 185 -8.06 13.01 2.11
C VAL A 185 -9.14 13.94 1.53
N TRP A 186 -10.27 14.08 2.19
CA TRP A 186 -11.36 14.97 1.77
C TRP A 186 -11.04 16.46 1.92
N SER A 187 -10.01 16.81 2.70
CA SER A 187 -9.52 18.19 2.81
C SER A 187 -8.65 18.61 1.61
N THR A 188 -8.22 17.67 0.77
CA THR A 188 -7.46 17.97 -0.45
C THR A 188 -8.41 18.26 -1.62
N PRO A 189 -8.07 19.09 -2.61
CA PRO A 189 -8.89 19.29 -3.80
C PRO A 189 -8.89 18.02 -4.67
N GLU A 190 -10.02 17.68 -5.30
CA GLU A 190 -10.07 16.66 -6.35
C GLU A 190 -9.65 17.28 -7.67
N LEU A 191 -8.53 16.83 -8.22
CA LEU A 191 -7.95 17.38 -9.46
C LEU A 191 -8.38 16.58 -10.70
N VAL A 192 -8.90 15.37 -10.50
CA VAL A 192 -9.30 14.48 -11.57
C VAL A 192 -10.79 14.67 -11.90
N PRO A 193 -11.15 14.99 -13.13
CA PRO A 193 -12.56 15.07 -13.53
C PRO A 193 -13.18 13.68 -13.53
N LYS A 194 -14.34 13.54 -12.87
CA LYS A 194 -15.06 12.27 -12.84
C LYS A 194 -15.55 11.89 -14.23
N THR A 195 -15.17 10.71 -14.69
CA THR A 195 -15.61 10.15 -15.97
C THR A 195 -16.42 8.88 -15.72
N ARG A 196 -17.36 8.57 -16.61
CA ARG A 196 -18.11 7.31 -16.51
C ARG A 196 -17.19 6.13 -16.83
N ILE A 197 -17.09 5.19 -15.91
CA ILE A 197 -16.39 3.93 -16.13
C ILE A 197 -17.13 3.14 -17.22
N ARG A 198 -16.43 2.81 -18.29
CA ARG A 198 -16.90 1.86 -19.31
C ARG A 198 -16.32 0.48 -18.98
N ARG A 199 -17.05 -0.59 -19.27
CA ARG A 199 -16.56 -1.97 -19.04
C ARG A 199 -15.21 -2.27 -19.68
N GLY A 200 -14.83 -1.53 -20.74
CA GLY A 200 -13.53 -1.63 -21.38
C GLY A 200 -12.36 -1.01 -20.59
N ASP A 201 -12.64 -0.09 -19.68
CA ASP A 201 -11.62 0.65 -18.93
C ASP A 201 -11.01 -0.19 -17.80
N LEU A 202 -11.76 -1.20 -17.33
CA LEU A 202 -11.31 -2.16 -16.33
C LEU A 202 -10.65 -3.41 -16.94
N ARG A 203 -10.45 -3.44 -18.27
CA ARG A 203 -9.70 -4.54 -18.89
C ARG A 203 -8.20 -4.35 -18.65
N PRO A 204 -7.48 -5.40 -18.23
CA PRO A 204 -6.03 -5.34 -18.07
C PRO A 204 -5.37 -4.89 -19.36
N ARG A 205 -4.61 -3.80 -19.32
CA ARG A 205 -3.87 -3.31 -20.47
C ARG A 205 -2.40 -3.67 -20.30
N PHE A 206 -1.99 -4.79 -20.89
CA PHE A 206 -0.58 -5.23 -20.93
C PHE A 206 0.21 -4.53 -22.03
N MET A 207 -0.05 -3.26 -22.29
CA MET A 207 0.58 -2.58 -23.42
C MET A 207 1.62 -1.58 -22.93
N VAL A 208 2.90 -1.96 -23.13
CA VAL A 208 4.02 -1.01 -23.04
C VAL A 208 4.17 -0.34 -24.40
N PRO A 209 4.11 1.01 -24.50
CA PRO A 209 4.35 1.73 -25.74
C PRO A 209 5.66 1.31 -26.39
N LEU A 210 5.67 1.16 -27.72
CA LEU A 210 6.82 0.62 -28.44
C LEU A 210 8.13 1.34 -28.15
N HIS A 211 8.08 2.68 -28.02
CA HIS A 211 9.25 3.51 -27.73
C HIS A 211 9.82 3.32 -26.32
N LEU A 212 9.02 2.81 -25.35
CA LEU A 212 9.45 2.56 -23.98
C LEU A 212 9.83 1.10 -23.72
N ARG A 213 9.55 0.18 -24.66
CA ARG A 213 9.77 -1.26 -24.45
C ARG A 213 11.21 -1.59 -24.07
N ARG A 214 12.20 -1.01 -24.77
CA ARG A 214 13.62 -1.27 -24.52
C ARG A 214 14.02 -0.83 -23.10
N MET A 215 13.56 0.33 -22.67
CA MET A 215 13.84 0.86 -21.33
C MET A 215 13.12 0.02 -20.27
N PHE A 216 11.87 -0.37 -20.52
CA PHE A 216 11.09 -1.21 -19.64
C PHE A 216 11.71 -2.60 -19.46
N THR A 217 12.04 -3.29 -20.56
CA THR A 217 12.65 -4.64 -20.50
C THR A 217 14.03 -4.63 -19.85
N ALA A 218 14.80 -3.56 -19.97
CA ALA A 218 16.08 -3.42 -19.27
C ALA A 218 15.90 -3.23 -17.76
N GLY A 219 14.82 -2.59 -17.32
CA GLY A 219 14.51 -2.38 -15.88
C GLY A 219 13.83 -3.57 -15.19
N VAL A 220 13.13 -4.42 -15.94
CA VAL A 220 12.36 -5.56 -15.39
C VAL A 220 13.20 -6.48 -14.48
N PRO A 221 14.43 -6.92 -14.84
CA PRO A 221 15.23 -7.79 -13.98
C PRO A 221 15.56 -7.15 -12.63
N ALA A 222 15.88 -5.85 -12.62
CA ALA A 222 16.19 -5.12 -11.39
C ALA A 222 14.95 -5.01 -10.48
N ILE A 223 13.78 -4.75 -11.06
CA ILE A 223 12.50 -4.69 -10.32
C ILE A 223 12.18 -6.07 -9.73
N ILE A 224 12.29 -7.14 -10.53
CA ILE A 224 12.05 -8.51 -10.07
C ILE A 224 13.02 -8.87 -8.95
N ALA A 225 14.32 -8.61 -9.10
CA ALA A 225 15.32 -8.90 -8.09
C ALA A 225 15.03 -8.16 -6.78
N GLY A 226 14.72 -6.85 -6.84
CA GLY A 226 14.39 -6.04 -5.67
C GLY A 226 13.16 -6.55 -4.91
N TRP A 227 12.07 -6.82 -5.61
CA TRP A 227 10.85 -7.33 -4.98
C TRP A 227 10.98 -8.78 -4.50
N ALA A 228 11.70 -9.64 -5.23
CA ALA A 228 11.98 -11.00 -4.81
C ALA A 228 12.81 -11.05 -3.52
N THR A 229 13.88 -10.24 -3.44
CA THR A 229 14.72 -10.12 -2.24
C THR A 229 13.90 -9.64 -1.04
N ASN A 230 13.07 -8.60 -1.25
CA ASN A 230 12.21 -8.08 -0.19
C ASN A 230 11.16 -9.11 0.27
N GLY A 231 10.52 -9.81 -0.68
CA GLY A 231 9.57 -10.88 -0.37
C GLY A 231 10.20 -12.04 0.40
N LEU A 232 11.42 -12.42 0.02
CA LEU A 232 12.19 -13.47 0.68
C LEU A 232 12.55 -13.06 2.12
N PHE A 233 12.99 -11.81 2.30
CA PHE A 233 13.30 -11.26 3.62
C PHE A 233 12.07 -11.22 4.54
N LEU A 234 10.90 -10.79 4.03
CA LEU A 234 9.66 -10.77 4.79
C LEU A 234 9.13 -12.17 5.11
N ALA A 235 9.36 -13.14 4.23
CA ALA A 235 8.89 -14.53 4.42
C ALA A 235 9.79 -15.34 5.37
N LEU A 236 11.11 -15.14 5.31
CA LEU A 236 12.09 -15.95 6.05
C LEU A 236 12.74 -15.20 7.22
N GLY A 237 12.75 -13.87 7.19
CA GLY A 237 13.47 -13.04 8.17
C GLY A 237 13.00 -13.26 9.60
N ALA A 238 11.70 -13.46 9.80
CA ALA A 238 11.13 -13.74 11.12
C ALA A 238 11.47 -15.13 11.69
N GLY A 239 11.99 -16.05 10.83
CA GLY A 239 12.44 -17.39 11.25
C GLY A 239 13.96 -17.51 11.41
N LEU A 240 14.71 -16.45 11.15
CA LEU A 240 16.19 -16.41 11.25
C LEU A 240 16.69 -15.71 12.51
N VAL A 241 15.82 -15.11 13.28
CA VAL A 241 16.05 -14.45 14.56
C VAL A 241 15.39 -15.23 15.66
#